data_9ec464ae7a366cd4619c27641dd7c04a
#
_entry.id   9ec464ae7a366cd4619c27641dd7c04a
#
_cell.length_a   1.000
_cell.length_b   1.000
_cell.length_c   1.000
_cell.angle_alpha   90.00
_cell.angle_beta   90.00
_cell.angle_gamma   90.00
#
_symmetry.space_group_name_H-M   'P 1'
#
loop_
_entity.id
_entity.type
_entity.pdbx_description
1 polymer ?
#
loop_
_entity_poly.entity_id
_entity_poly.type
_entity_poly.pdbx_seq_one_letter_code
_entity_poly.pdbx_strand_id
1 'polypeptide(L)'
;NRHFDEDNLLNWVATNILMDNMDTDANNFFIYSPLNNNKWLILPWDYDDGWDSGRSQDFIRPYQAGISTYWGNRLLNRYFRIQENVDKLTAKLEDLHEKYINEQTVTTQLDKYASFVEQYVQKYPDNQYLPIIGINYQSEIQSIISTPIRALERYYEDLEKPKPFFQHNKAVLEDGQHIFAWDVSFDLQGDDLYYDVTIARDPAMQQVIYQQVDLRLNEVRVSQLEQGTYYMKVTVKDSVGNTQTSFDMIKDSDTGEY
;
A
#
# COMPACT_ATOMS: atom_id res chain seq x y z
N ASN A 1 12.24 -0.14 -20.92
CA ASN A 1 13.18 -0.46 -19.84
C ASN A 1 14.65 -0.33 -20.25
N ARG A 2 15.17 0.89 -20.20
CA ARG A 2 16.56 1.14 -20.64
C ARG A 2 17.58 0.77 -19.55
N HIS A 3 17.22 0.92 -18.28
CA HIS A 3 18.16 0.88 -17.15
C HIS A 3 17.93 -0.27 -16.17
N PHE A 4 16.72 -0.72 -15.98
CA PHE A 4 16.40 -1.85 -15.10
C PHE A 4 16.19 -3.14 -15.90
N ASP A 5 16.56 -4.26 -15.32
CA ASP A 5 16.13 -5.57 -15.79
C ASP A 5 14.65 -5.72 -15.49
N GLU A 6 13.85 -5.84 -16.54
CA GLU A 6 12.38 -5.82 -16.41
C GLU A 6 11.84 -7.07 -15.73
N ASP A 7 12.39 -8.23 -16.05
CA ASP A 7 11.97 -9.49 -15.45
C ASP A 7 12.30 -9.52 -13.96
N ASN A 8 13.50 -9.07 -13.57
CA ASN A 8 13.87 -8.93 -12.18
C ASN A 8 12.96 -7.95 -11.41
N LEU A 9 12.66 -6.78 -12.01
CA LEU A 9 11.77 -5.79 -11.42
C LEU A 9 10.37 -6.38 -11.18
N LEU A 10 9.80 -7.03 -12.20
CA LEU A 10 8.46 -7.63 -12.11
C LEU A 10 8.43 -8.80 -11.13
N ASN A 11 9.45 -9.65 -11.10
CA ASN A 11 9.58 -10.72 -10.11
C ASN A 11 9.61 -10.16 -8.68
N TRP A 12 10.37 -9.08 -8.46
CA TRP A 12 10.45 -8.45 -7.14
C TRP A 12 9.10 -7.88 -6.70
N VAL A 13 8.43 -7.08 -7.55
CA VAL A 13 7.11 -6.51 -7.23
C VAL A 13 6.08 -7.61 -6.99
N ALA A 14 6.01 -8.61 -7.89
CA ALA A 14 5.03 -9.68 -7.80
C ALA A 14 5.24 -10.55 -6.53
N THR A 15 6.49 -10.85 -6.18
CA THR A 15 6.80 -11.60 -4.96
C THR A 15 6.35 -10.85 -3.72
N ASN A 16 6.65 -9.55 -3.62
CA ASN A 16 6.23 -8.73 -2.49
C ASN A 16 4.70 -8.63 -2.38
N ILE A 17 3.99 -8.49 -3.50
CA ILE A 17 2.53 -8.47 -3.51
C ILE A 17 1.99 -9.83 -3.00
N LEU A 18 2.45 -10.97 -3.53
CA LEU A 18 1.96 -12.29 -3.13
C LEU A 18 2.30 -12.67 -1.69
N MET A 19 3.42 -12.17 -1.17
CA MET A 19 3.82 -12.35 0.23
C MET A 19 3.23 -11.31 1.17
N ASP A 20 2.42 -10.38 0.64
CA ASP A 20 1.85 -9.26 1.38
C ASP A 20 2.89 -8.45 2.16
N ASN A 21 4.07 -8.28 1.56
CA ASN A 21 5.16 -7.50 2.14
C ASN A 21 4.98 -6.02 1.80
N MET A 22 4.47 -5.26 2.76
CA MET A 22 4.10 -3.85 2.57
C MET A 22 5.22 -2.88 2.88
N ASP A 23 6.32 -3.32 3.46
CA ASP A 23 7.45 -2.47 3.85
C ASP A 23 8.55 -2.41 2.78
N THR A 24 8.15 -2.43 1.50
CA THR A 24 9.06 -2.43 0.36
C THR A 24 8.82 -1.31 -0.65
N ASP A 25 7.98 -0.34 -0.31
CA ASP A 25 7.66 0.80 -1.19
C ASP A 25 8.82 1.79 -1.35
N ALA A 26 9.64 1.97 -0.30
CA ALA A 26 10.76 2.91 -0.24
C ALA A 26 12.06 2.34 0.35
N ASN A 27 12.01 1.22 1.05
CA ASN A 27 13.12 0.56 1.75
C ASN A 27 13.06 -0.97 1.53
N ASN A 28 13.90 -1.69 2.26
CA ASN A 28 13.99 -3.17 2.25
C ASN A 28 14.31 -3.77 0.87
N PHE A 29 15.15 -3.08 0.11
CA PHE A 29 15.76 -3.58 -1.11
C PHE A 29 17.09 -2.88 -1.40
N PHE A 30 17.94 -3.52 -2.19
CA PHE A 30 19.15 -2.91 -2.73
C PHE A 30 19.06 -2.80 -4.25
N ILE A 31 19.66 -1.75 -4.80
CA ILE A 31 19.85 -1.62 -6.24
C ILE A 31 21.29 -2.01 -6.56
N TYR A 32 21.45 -3.04 -7.38
CA TYR A 32 22.73 -3.59 -7.78
C TYR A 32 23.01 -3.32 -9.25
N SER A 33 24.20 -2.77 -9.54
CA SER A 33 24.68 -2.55 -10.90
C SER A 33 25.88 -3.48 -11.17
N PRO A 34 25.70 -4.57 -11.94
CA PRO A 34 26.79 -5.48 -12.29
C PRO A 34 27.83 -4.77 -13.18
N LEU A 35 29.12 -5.10 -12.98
CA LEU A 35 30.20 -4.52 -13.78
C LEU A 35 30.15 -4.92 -15.27
N ASN A 36 29.56 -6.05 -15.58
CA ASN A 36 29.49 -6.64 -16.91
C ASN A 36 28.12 -6.50 -17.60
N ASN A 37 27.21 -5.73 -17.00
CA ASN A 37 25.87 -5.49 -17.51
C ASN A 37 25.50 -4.03 -17.25
N ASN A 38 24.80 -3.41 -18.18
CA ASN A 38 24.27 -2.04 -18.04
C ASN A 38 22.84 -1.98 -17.48
N LYS A 39 22.29 -3.11 -17.06
CA LYS A 39 20.99 -3.23 -16.39
C LYS A 39 21.17 -3.29 -14.89
N TRP A 40 20.38 -2.53 -14.18
CA TRP A 40 20.28 -2.57 -12.73
C TRP A 40 19.30 -3.65 -12.29
N LEU A 41 19.62 -4.29 -11.18
CA LEU A 41 18.82 -5.33 -10.55
C LEU A 41 18.35 -4.85 -9.19
N ILE A 42 17.16 -5.24 -8.79
CA ILE A 42 16.67 -5.10 -7.43
C ILE A 42 16.96 -6.40 -6.68
N LEU A 43 17.63 -6.28 -5.55
CA LEU A 43 17.92 -7.38 -4.63
C LEU A 43 16.98 -7.26 -3.44
N PRO A 44 16.21 -8.30 -3.11
CA PRO A 44 15.31 -8.31 -1.97
C PRO A 44 16.08 -8.27 -0.65
N TRP A 45 15.53 -7.59 0.34
CA TRP A 45 16.06 -7.49 1.70
C TRP A 45 14.91 -7.38 2.68
N ASP A 46 15.06 -7.96 3.87
CA ASP A 46 14.19 -7.81 5.02
C ASP A 46 12.71 -8.13 4.73
N TYR A 47 12.38 -9.42 4.78
CA TYR A 47 11.04 -9.93 4.48
C TYR A 47 10.25 -10.29 5.75
N ASP A 48 10.65 -9.76 6.91
CA ASP A 48 10.02 -10.03 8.20
C ASP A 48 8.61 -9.42 8.32
N ASP A 49 8.31 -8.39 7.55
CA ASP A 49 7.00 -7.74 7.49
C ASP A 49 6.06 -8.33 6.42
N GLY A 50 6.42 -9.47 5.87
CA GLY A 50 5.59 -10.23 4.93
C GLY A 50 4.62 -11.18 5.62
N TRP A 51 3.74 -11.82 4.82
CA TRP A 51 2.81 -12.88 5.21
C TRP A 51 1.64 -12.44 6.09
N ASP A 52 1.29 -11.14 6.09
CA ASP A 52 0.18 -10.58 6.90
C ASP A 52 0.26 -11.01 8.38
N SER A 53 1.48 -11.26 8.87
CA SER A 53 1.70 -11.86 10.18
C SER A 53 1.34 -10.89 11.29
N GLY A 54 0.24 -11.16 11.98
CA GLY A 54 -0.13 -10.50 13.24
C GLY A 54 -0.56 -9.05 13.11
N ARG A 55 -0.80 -8.56 11.91
CA ARG A 55 -1.36 -7.20 11.73
C ARG A 55 -2.86 -7.25 11.91
N SER A 56 -3.37 -6.47 12.85
CA SER A 56 -4.78 -6.13 12.83
C SER A 56 -5.06 -5.30 11.58
N GLN A 57 -6.24 -5.42 11.00
CA GLN A 57 -6.68 -4.61 9.85
C GLN A 57 -6.55 -3.09 10.12
N ASP A 58 -6.55 -2.69 11.38
CA ASP A 58 -6.38 -1.31 11.86
C ASP A 58 -4.98 -0.72 11.58
N PHE A 59 -4.00 -1.54 11.22
CA PHE A 59 -2.65 -1.10 10.86
C PHE A 59 -2.39 -1.06 9.36
N ILE A 60 -3.29 -1.60 8.54
CA ILE A 60 -3.16 -1.61 7.08
C ILE A 60 -3.78 -0.32 6.54
N ARG A 61 -2.97 0.49 5.88
CA ARG A 61 -3.48 1.69 5.22
C ARG A 61 -4.30 1.30 3.98
N PRO A 62 -5.40 2.01 3.67
CA PRO A 62 -6.29 1.65 2.56
C PRO A 62 -5.61 1.48 1.19
N TYR A 63 -4.50 2.18 0.96
CA TYR A 63 -3.72 2.09 -0.28
C TYR A 63 -2.65 0.98 -0.27
N GLN A 64 -2.44 0.28 0.85
CA GLN A 64 -1.46 -0.80 0.94
C GLN A 64 -2.02 -2.09 0.36
N ALA A 65 -2.25 -2.10 -0.93
CA ALA A 65 -2.66 -3.26 -1.71
C ALA A 65 -2.11 -3.17 -3.13
N GLY A 66 -1.76 -4.28 -3.73
CA GLY A 66 -1.37 -4.38 -5.11
C GLY A 66 -0.34 -3.35 -5.57
N ILE A 67 -0.59 -2.71 -6.70
CA ILE A 67 0.29 -1.67 -7.24
C ILE A 67 0.15 -0.32 -6.51
N SER A 68 -0.95 -0.09 -5.80
CA SER A 68 -1.15 1.15 -5.02
C SER A 68 -0.11 1.29 -3.92
N THR A 69 0.37 0.20 -3.31
CA THR A 69 1.51 0.21 -2.37
C THR A 69 2.73 0.93 -2.97
N TYR A 70 2.99 0.73 -4.25
CA TYR A 70 4.16 1.27 -4.95
C TYR A 70 3.90 2.58 -5.68
N TRP A 71 2.67 3.09 -5.68
CA TRP A 71 2.28 4.24 -6.49
C TRP A 71 2.96 5.54 -6.09
N GLY A 72 3.38 5.67 -4.82
CA GLY A 72 4.22 6.75 -4.33
C GLY A 72 5.65 6.75 -4.86
N ASN A 73 6.15 5.61 -5.34
CA ASN A 73 7.48 5.47 -5.92
C ASN A 73 7.48 5.97 -7.37
N ARG A 74 8.24 7.02 -7.67
CA ARG A 74 8.24 7.67 -9.00
C ARG A 74 8.60 6.75 -10.16
N LEU A 75 9.48 5.75 -9.94
CA LEU A 75 9.86 4.78 -10.97
C LEU A 75 8.67 3.87 -11.29
N LEU A 76 8.10 3.26 -10.25
CA LEU A 76 7.02 2.28 -10.38
C LEU A 76 5.71 2.95 -10.82
N ASN A 77 5.40 4.13 -10.30
CA ASN A 77 4.27 4.94 -10.76
C ASN A 77 4.31 5.17 -12.29
N ARG A 78 5.44 5.66 -12.79
CA ARG A 78 5.61 5.90 -14.24
C ARG A 78 5.57 4.62 -15.06
N TYR A 79 6.02 3.52 -14.51
CA TYR A 79 6.04 2.22 -15.16
C TYR A 79 4.62 1.66 -15.29
N PHE A 80 3.85 1.66 -14.19
CA PHE A 80 2.51 1.09 -14.15
C PHE A 80 1.40 2.01 -14.69
N ARG A 81 1.70 3.25 -15.09
CA ARG A 81 0.76 4.06 -15.89
C ARG A 81 0.58 3.54 -17.31
N ILE A 82 1.36 2.58 -17.74
CA ILE A 82 1.29 1.93 -19.04
C ILE A 82 0.61 0.58 -18.86
N GLN A 83 -0.58 0.41 -19.43
CA GLN A 83 -1.40 -0.80 -19.26
C GLN A 83 -0.63 -2.09 -19.60
N GLU A 84 0.16 -2.12 -20.68
CA GLU A 84 0.99 -3.27 -21.04
C GLU A 84 1.92 -3.72 -19.89
N ASN A 85 2.41 -2.79 -19.07
CA ASN A 85 3.27 -3.12 -17.93
C ASN A 85 2.47 -3.68 -16.74
N VAL A 86 1.23 -3.23 -16.57
CA VAL A 86 0.29 -3.85 -15.61
C VAL A 86 -0.05 -5.27 -16.03
N ASP A 87 -0.33 -5.49 -17.32
CA ASP A 87 -0.61 -6.82 -17.88
C ASP A 87 0.58 -7.78 -17.67
N LYS A 88 1.82 -7.29 -17.87
CA LYS A 88 3.04 -8.07 -17.58
C LYS A 88 3.16 -8.43 -16.10
N LEU A 89 2.85 -7.49 -15.20
CA LEU A 89 2.86 -7.77 -13.76
C LEU A 89 1.78 -8.79 -13.39
N THR A 90 0.58 -8.66 -13.93
CA THR A 90 -0.52 -9.61 -13.71
C THR A 90 -0.11 -11.02 -14.13
N ALA A 91 0.40 -11.17 -15.35
CA ALA A 91 0.88 -12.47 -15.84
C ALA A 91 2.02 -13.04 -14.96
N LYS A 92 2.89 -12.18 -14.42
CA LYS A 92 3.95 -12.60 -13.50
C LYS A 92 3.41 -13.03 -12.13
N LEU A 93 2.42 -12.34 -11.59
CA LEU A 93 1.74 -12.72 -10.35
C LEU A 93 1.05 -14.09 -10.49
N GLU A 94 0.32 -14.28 -11.58
CA GLU A 94 -0.35 -15.56 -11.89
C GLU A 94 0.65 -16.71 -12.01
N ASP A 95 1.74 -16.51 -12.75
CA ASP A 95 2.80 -17.52 -12.94
C ASP A 95 3.50 -17.87 -11.61
N LEU A 96 3.82 -16.87 -10.79
CA LEU A 96 4.43 -17.11 -9.48
C LEU A 96 3.46 -17.78 -8.51
N HIS A 97 2.19 -17.37 -8.51
CA HIS A 97 1.16 -17.97 -7.67
C HIS A 97 0.91 -19.43 -8.07
N GLU A 98 0.75 -19.72 -9.35
CA GLU A 98 0.52 -21.09 -9.83
C GLU A 98 1.67 -22.04 -9.46
N LYS A 99 2.93 -21.58 -9.58
CA LYS A 99 4.11 -22.47 -9.51
C LYS A 99 4.83 -22.47 -8.19
N TYR A 100 4.87 -21.33 -7.47
CA TYR A 100 5.84 -21.13 -6.38
C TYR A 100 5.27 -20.58 -5.08
N ILE A 101 4.34 -19.63 -5.14
CA ILE A 101 3.85 -18.89 -3.96
C ILE A 101 2.34 -19.10 -3.85
N ASN A 102 1.94 -20.31 -3.43
CA ASN A 102 0.55 -20.72 -3.25
C ASN A 102 0.36 -21.55 -1.98
N GLU A 103 -0.88 -21.80 -1.60
CA GLU A 103 -1.21 -22.53 -0.37
C GLU A 103 -0.50 -23.89 -0.25
N GLN A 104 -0.38 -24.64 -1.37
CA GLN A 104 0.26 -25.96 -1.35
C GLN A 104 1.76 -25.86 -1.08
N THR A 105 2.46 -24.95 -1.76
CA THR A 105 3.91 -24.79 -1.59
C THR A 105 4.23 -24.20 -0.22
N VAL A 106 3.44 -23.22 0.26
CA VAL A 106 3.57 -22.64 1.59
C VAL A 106 3.34 -23.71 2.65
N THR A 107 2.25 -24.48 2.58
CA THR A 107 1.99 -25.60 3.50
C THR A 107 3.15 -26.58 3.52
N THR A 108 3.65 -26.98 2.33
CA THR A 108 4.77 -27.90 2.22
C THR A 108 6.05 -27.39 2.91
N GLN A 109 6.31 -26.08 2.87
CA GLN A 109 7.45 -25.51 3.57
C GLN A 109 7.20 -25.41 5.08
N LEU A 110 6.03 -24.97 5.49
CA LEU A 110 5.66 -24.89 6.90
C LEU A 110 5.69 -26.24 7.59
N ASP A 111 5.21 -27.31 6.97
CA ASP A 111 5.24 -28.67 7.51
C ASP A 111 6.64 -29.15 7.88
N LYS A 112 7.67 -28.64 7.21
CA LYS A 112 9.07 -28.98 7.53
C LYS A 112 9.55 -28.34 8.82
N TYR A 113 9.02 -27.18 9.20
CA TYR A 113 9.57 -26.35 10.27
C TYR A 113 8.58 -26.11 11.41
N ALA A 114 7.26 -26.14 11.16
CA ALA A 114 6.23 -25.74 12.11
C ALA A 114 6.33 -26.50 13.44
N SER A 115 6.46 -27.82 13.41
CA SER A 115 6.55 -28.64 14.62
C SER A 115 7.82 -28.38 15.43
N PHE A 116 8.91 -28.03 14.75
CA PHE A 116 10.16 -27.65 15.42
C PHE A 116 10.03 -26.25 16.04
N VAL A 117 9.52 -25.28 15.30
CA VAL A 117 9.31 -23.91 15.78
C VAL A 117 8.34 -23.88 16.96
N GLU A 118 7.23 -24.61 16.88
CA GLU A 118 6.22 -24.68 17.95
C GLU A 118 6.80 -25.14 19.28
N GLN A 119 7.78 -26.07 19.25
CA GLN A 119 8.41 -26.57 20.48
C GLN A 119 9.17 -25.50 21.26
N TYR A 120 9.66 -24.47 20.60
CA TYR A 120 10.48 -23.42 21.19
C TYR A 120 9.70 -22.12 21.37
N VAL A 121 8.95 -21.68 20.38
CA VAL A 121 8.29 -20.36 20.37
C VAL A 121 7.31 -20.19 21.53
N GLN A 122 6.70 -21.27 22.03
CA GLN A 122 5.79 -21.24 23.17
C GLN A 122 6.46 -21.43 24.53
N LYS A 123 7.78 -21.63 24.57
CA LYS A 123 8.56 -21.86 25.79
C LYS A 123 9.48 -20.71 26.13
N TYR A 124 9.78 -20.58 27.43
CA TYR A 124 10.81 -19.67 27.89
C TYR A 124 12.20 -20.12 27.37
N PRO A 125 13.07 -19.20 26.89
CA PRO A 125 12.90 -17.74 26.88
C PRO A 125 12.15 -17.18 25.66
N ASP A 126 11.92 -17.96 24.60
CA ASP A 126 11.49 -17.47 23.29
C ASP A 126 10.08 -16.82 23.34
N ASN A 127 9.18 -17.38 24.15
CA ASN A 127 7.82 -16.87 24.30
C ASN A 127 7.72 -15.42 24.81
N GLN A 128 8.75 -14.90 25.47
CA GLN A 128 8.78 -13.51 25.94
C GLN A 128 9.13 -12.51 24.84
N TYR A 129 9.63 -12.99 23.71
CA TYR A 129 9.98 -12.17 22.55
C TYR A 129 8.93 -12.23 21.44
N LEU A 130 7.82 -12.90 21.65
CA LEU A 130 6.72 -12.88 20.69
C LEU A 130 6.17 -11.46 20.56
N PRO A 131 5.92 -10.99 19.35
CA PRO A 131 5.52 -9.60 19.09
C PRO A 131 4.15 -9.26 19.69
N ILE A 132 3.30 -10.26 19.90
CA ILE A 132 1.96 -10.10 20.47
C ILE A 132 1.70 -11.15 21.55
N ILE A 133 1.29 -10.69 22.72
CA ILE A 133 0.89 -11.60 23.83
C ILE A 133 -0.45 -12.25 23.45
N GLY A 134 -0.49 -13.59 23.51
CA GLY A 134 -1.72 -14.35 23.27
C GLY A 134 -1.98 -14.76 21.83
N ILE A 135 -0.98 -14.67 20.95
CA ILE A 135 -1.09 -15.21 19.59
C ILE A 135 -1.41 -16.71 19.65
N ASN A 136 -2.43 -17.11 18.91
CA ASN A 136 -2.68 -18.50 18.61
C ASN A 136 -1.78 -18.93 17.43
N TYR A 137 -0.74 -19.72 17.72
CA TYR A 137 0.22 -20.20 16.74
C TYR A 137 -0.43 -20.89 15.53
N GLN A 138 -1.47 -21.69 15.74
CA GLN A 138 -2.17 -22.39 14.67
C GLN A 138 -2.95 -21.40 13.77
N SER A 139 -3.51 -20.35 14.37
CA SER A 139 -4.20 -19.29 13.64
C SER A 139 -3.21 -18.53 12.73
N GLU A 140 -1.99 -18.24 13.24
CA GLU A 140 -0.94 -17.59 12.43
C GLU A 140 -0.49 -18.47 11.27
N ILE A 141 -0.30 -19.78 11.50
CA ILE A 141 0.04 -20.72 10.42
C ILE A 141 -1.04 -20.71 9.32
N GLN A 142 -2.32 -20.71 9.69
CA GLN A 142 -3.42 -20.65 8.72
C GLN A 142 -3.46 -19.30 7.98
N SER A 143 -3.16 -18.20 8.67
CA SER A 143 -3.04 -16.89 8.03
C SER A 143 -1.93 -16.89 6.98
N ILE A 144 -0.73 -17.37 7.33
CA ILE A 144 0.40 -17.48 6.40
C ILE A 144 0.03 -18.33 5.16
N ILE A 145 -0.61 -19.49 5.35
CA ILE A 145 -1.01 -20.37 4.25
C ILE A 145 -1.95 -19.66 3.26
N SER A 146 -2.91 -18.89 3.77
CA SER A 146 -3.90 -18.21 2.94
C SER A 146 -3.45 -16.84 2.40
N THR A 147 -2.30 -16.31 2.82
CA THR A 147 -1.80 -15.01 2.38
C THR A 147 -1.69 -14.87 0.87
N PRO A 148 -1.10 -15.81 0.10
CA PRO A 148 -0.91 -15.62 -1.34
C PRO A 148 -2.21 -15.43 -2.11
N ILE A 149 -3.25 -16.23 -1.81
CA ILE A 149 -4.54 -16.11 -2.51
C ILE A 149 -5.26 -14.81 -2.14
N ARG A 150 -5.28 -14.42 -0.85
CA ARG A 150 -5.86 -13.16 -0.42
C ARG A 150 -5.14 -11.95 -1.01
N ALA A 151 -3.81 -12.01 -1.09
CA ALA A 151 -3.00 -10.94 -1.69
C ALA A 151 -3.28 -10.80 -3.20
N LEU A 152 -3.46 -11.92 -3.90
CA LEU A 152 -3.84 -11.92 -5.30
C LEU A 152 -5.25 -11.34 -5.52
N GLU A 153 -6.22 -11.71 -4.69
CA GLU A 153 -7.58 -11.13 -4.73
C GLU A 153 -7.54 -9.62 -4.49
N ARG A 154 -6.83 -9.16 -3.47
CA ARG A 154 -6.63 -7.72 -3.20
C ARG A 154 -5.91 -6.98 -4.32
N TYR A 155 -5.00 -7.64 -5.02
CA TYR A 155 -4.36 -7.06 -6.21
C TYR A 155 -5.39 -6.77 -7.30
N TYR A 156 -6.28 -7.72 -7.62
CA TYR A 156 -7.33 -7.49 -8.61
C TYR A 156 -8.31 -6.41 -8.16
N GLU A 157 -8.70 -6.39 -6.91
CA GLU A 157 -9.53 -5.31 -6.36
C GLU A 157 -8.85 -3.94 -6.44
N ASP A 158 -7.52 -3.89 -6.22
CA ASP A 158 -6.75 -2.66 -6.33
C ASP A 158 -6.67 -2.15 -7.76
N LEU A 159 -6.62 -3.03 -8.76
CA LEU A 159 -6.63 -2.61 -10.16
C LEU A 159 -7.86 -1.79 -10.51
N GLU A 160 -9.01 -2.13 -9.97
CA GLU A 160 -10.30 -1.44 -10.22
C GLU A 160 -10.41 -0.08 -9.51
N LYS A 161 -9.55 0.20 -8.53
CA LYS A 161 -9.62 1.44 -7.75
C LYS A 161 -8.78 2.55 -8.38
N PRO A 162 -9.21 3.83 -8.22
CA PRO A 162 -8.33 4.96 -8.44
C PRO A 162 -7.02 4.81 -7.65
N LYS A 163 -5.94 5.36 -8.16
CA LYS A 163 -4.63 5.23 -7.50
C LYS A 163 -4.44 6.33 -6.45
N PRO A 164 -3.72 6.03 -5.34
CA PRO A 164 -3.48 7.00 -4.28
C PRO A 164 -2.63 8.17 -4.78
N PHE A 165 -2.71 9.29 -4.08
CA PHE A 165 -2.09 10.56 -4.46
C PHE A 165 -1.58 11.30 -3.23
N PHE A 166 -0.72 12.31 -3.41
CA PHE A 166 -0.24 13.15 -2.31
C PHE A 166 -1.10 14.40 -2.15
N GLN A 167 -1.34 14.79 -0.89
CA GLN A 167 -1.86 16.10 -0.55
C GLN A 167 -0.71 17.11 -0.47
N HIS A 168 -0.98 18.37 -0.82
CA HIS A 168 -0.01 19.43 -0.59
C HIS A 168 -0.10 19.88 0.87
N ASN A 169 0.96 19.73 1.61
CA ASN A 169 1.01 19.92 3.07
C ASN A 169 0.97 21.39 3.52
N LYS A 170 0.81 22.34 2.61
CA LYS A 170 0.70 23.78 2.88
C LYS A 170 -0.35 24.39 2.00
N ALA A 171 -1.32 25.03 2.63
CA ALA A 171 -2.24 25.90 1.91
C ALA A 171 -1.52 27.16 1.42
N VAL A 172 -1.83 27.61 0.23
CA VAL A 172 -1.33 28.86 -0.37
C VAL A 172 -2.36 29.95 -0.13
N LEU A 173 -1.96 31.12 0.38
CA LEU A 173 -2.84 32.28 0.48
C LEU A 173 -2.76 33.13 -0.80
N GLU A 174 -3.86 33.24 -1.51
CA GLU A 174 -4.00 34.03 -2.72
C GLU A 174 -5.33 34.80 -2.69
N ASP A 175 -5.30 36.09 -2.97
CA ASP A 175 -6.49 36.96 -3.01
C ASP A 175 -7.42 36.85 -1.79
N GLY A 176 -6.85 36.66 -0.59
CA GLY A 176 -7.61 36.52 0.66
C GLY A 176 -8.28 35.16 0.85
N GLN A 177 -7.93 34.17 0.02
CA GLN A 177 -8.41 32.79 0.15
C GLN A 177 -7.25 31.83 0.36
N HIS A 178 -7.46 30.80 1.18
CA HIS A 178 -6.53 29.68 1.30
C HIS A 178 -6.86 28.62 0.24
N ILE A 179 -5.88 28.28 -0.57
CA ILE A 179 -5.95 27.23 -1.57
C ILE A 179 -5.38 25.96 -0.97
N PHE A 180 -6.21 24.93 -0.87
CA PHE A 180 -5.83 23.58 -0.50
C PHE A 180 -5.83 22.74 -1.77
N ALA A 181 -4.74 22.04 -2.02
CA ALA A 181 -4.54 21.29 -3.26
C ALA A 181 -3.95 19.90 -3.01
N TRP A 182 -4.10 19.02 -3.97
CA TRP A 182 -3.56 17.67 -3.99
C TRP A 182 -3.14 17.27 -5.41
N ASP A 183 -2.36 16.20 -5.55
CA ASP A 183 -2.01 15.65 -6.85
C ASP A 183 -3.23 14.97 -7.50
N VAL A 184 -3.28 15.02 -8.82
CA VAL A 184 -4.33 14.31 -9.56
C VAL A 184 -4.12 12.81 -9.43
N SER A 185 -5.14 12.10 -8.97
CA SER A 185 -5.17 10.64 -8.97
C SER A 185 -5.13 10.08 -10.40
N PHE A 186 -5.00 8.78 -10.51
CA PHE A 186 -4.95 8.10 -11.80
C PHE A 186 -5.87 6.88 -11.75
N ASP A 187 -6.61 6.67 -12.81
CA ASP A 187 -7.46 5.51 -13.01
C ASP A 187 -6.94 4.68 -14.18
N LEU A 188 -6.82 3.35 -13.99
CA LEU A 188 -6.29 2.45 -15.01
C LEU A 188 -7.29 2.21 -16.14
N GLN A 189 -8.58 2.27 -15.85
CA GLN A 189 -9.68 2.10 -16.80
C GLN A 189 -9.95 3.39 -17.57
N GLY A 190 -9.45 4.52 -17.06
CA GLY A 190 -9.67 5.84 -17.63
C GLY A 190 -11.00 6.45 -17.24
N ASP A 191 -11.55 6.01 -16.12
CA ASP A 191 -12.81 6.53 -15.57
C ASP A 191 -12.69 7.99 -15.13
N ASP A 192 -13.82 8.71 -15.19
CA ASP A 192 -13.92 10.05 -14.62
C ASP A 192 -13.69 10.03 -13.11
N LEU A 193 -12.80 10.90 -12.62
CA LEU A 193 -12.45 11.00 -11.21
C LEU A 193 -13.10 12.21 -10.54
N TYR A 194 -13.56 11.98 -9.32
CA TYR A 194 -14.19 12.99 -8.47
C TYR A 194 -13.54 12.94 -7.08
N TYR A 195 -13.46 14.11 -6.44
CA TYR A 195 -12.86 14.23 -5.11
C TYR A 195 -13.88 14.72 -4.10
N ASP A 196 -13.86 14.11 -2.93
CA ASP A 196 -14.55 14.58 -1.75
C ASP A 196 -13.50 15.14 -0.77
N VAL A 197 -13.66 16.38 -0.35
CA VAL A 197 -12.71 17.05 0.56
C VAL A 197 -13.41 17.50 1.82
N THR A 198 -12.77 17.27 2.95
CA THR A 198 -13.18 17.78 4.26
C THR A 198 -11.99 18.46 4.91
N ILE A 199 -12.19 19.65 5.46
CA ILE A 199 -11.19 20.39 6.25
C ILE A 199 -11.78 20.63 7.63
N ALA A 200 -11.03 20.30 8.69
CA ALA A 200 -11.47 20.38 10.07
C ALA A 200 -10.39 21.01 10.97
N ARG A 201 -10.76 21.36 12.19
CA ARG A 201 -9.84 21.83 13.24
C ARG A 201 -9.25 20.69 14.08
N ASP A 202 -9.69 19.47 13.88
CA ASP A 202 -9.24 18.27 14.58
C ASP A 202 -9.02 17.08 13.61
N PRO A 203 -8.13 16.14 13.93
CA PRO A 203 -7.81 15.00 13.07
C PRO A 203 -8.99 14.03 12.90
N ALA A 204 -9.90 13.93 13.88
CA ALA A 204 -11.08 13.09 13.81
C ALA A 204 -12.21 13.68 12.94
N MET A 205 -11.96 14.80 12.25
CA MET A 205 -12.92 15.49 11.37
C MET A 205 -14.26 15.82 12.03
N GLN A 206 -14.29 16.07 13.35
CA GLN A 206 -15.51 16.42 14.08
C GLN A 206 -15.82 17.93 14.01
N GLN A 207 -14.79 18.77 13.96
CA GLN A 207 -14.93 20.23 13.87
C GLN A 207 -14.73 20.71 12.43
N VAL A 208 -15.61 20.27 11.55
CA VAL A 208 -15.55 20.59 10.13
C VAL A 208 -15.77 22.08 9.90
N ILE A 209 -14.87 22.70 9.15
CA ILE A 209 -14.94 24.11 8.73
C ILE A 209 -15.26 24.26 7.24
N TYR A 210 -14.96 23.23 6.44
CA TYR A 210 -15.24 23.19 5.02
C TYR A 210 -15.44 21.77 4.56
N GLN A 211 -16.44 21.56 3.69
CA GLN A 211 -16.67 20.27 3.05
C GLN A 211 -17.24 20.50 1.64
N GLN A 212 -16.73 19.76 0.69
CA GLN A 212 -17.25 19.72 -0.66
C GLN A 212 -17.07 18.33 -1.25
N VAL A 213 -18.04 17.88 -2.03
CA VAL A 213 -18.09 16.57 -2.66
C VAL A 213 -18.19 16.70 -4.18
N ASP A 214 -17.88 15.62 -4.89
CA ASP A 214 -17.99 15.52 -6.36
C ASP A 214 -17.17 16.56 -7.13
N LEU A 215 -16.03 16.95 -6.60
CA LEU A 215 -15.12 17.89 -7.25
C LEU A 215 -14.40 17.23 -8.42
N ARG A 216 -14.34 17.90 -9.56
CA ARG A 216 -13.48 17.53 -10.70
C ARG A 216 -12.08 18.19 -10.65
N LEU A 217 -11.94 19.21 -9.83
CA LEU A 217 -10.67 19.91 -9.64
C LEU A 217 -9.92 19.29 -8.46
N ASN A 218 -8.62 19.40 -8.49
CA ASN A 218 -7.70 18.93 -7.45
C ASN A 218 -7.29 20.07 -6.49
N GLU A 219 -8.13 21.08 -6.34
CA GLU A 219 -7.98 22.17 -5.37
C GLU A 219 -9.34 22.70 -4.89
N VAL A 220 -9.32 23.26 -3.70
CA VAL A 220 -10.44 24.06 -3.17
C VAL A 220 -9.93 25.39 -2.64
N ARG A 221 -10.80 26.40 -2.72
CA ARG A 221 -10.56 27.76 -2.22
C ARG A 221 -11.47 28.02 -1.03
N VAL A 222 -10.86 28.25 0.12
CA VAL A 222 -11.57 28.50 1.37
C VAL A 222 -11.31 29.95 1.79
N SER A 223 -12.35 30.65 2.27
CA SER A 223 -12.20 32.00 2.80
C SER A 223 -11.06 32.04 3.83
N GLN A 224 -10.47 33.21 4.01
CA GLN A 224 -9.34 33.39 4.92
C GLN A 224 -9.61 32.75 6.30
N LEU A 225 -8.76 31.81 6.67
CA LEU A 225 -8.79 31.12 7.94
C LEU A 225 -7.95 31.88 8.98
N GLU A 226 -8.32 31.77 10.23
CA GLU A 226 -7.49 32.23 11.35
C GLU A 226 -6.18 31.43 11.41
N GLN A 227 -5.17 31.99 12.05
CA GLN A 227 -3.92 31.27 12.29
C GLN A 227 -4.19 30.04 13.18
N GLY A 228 -3.77 28.86 12.72
CA GLY A 228 -3.99 27.60 13.44
C GLY A 228 -3.55 26.37 12.63
N THR A 229 -3.74 25.22 13.24
CA THR A 229 -3.57 23.92 12.58
C THR A 229 -4.91 23.46 12.05
N TYR A 230 -4.89 22.95 10.83
CA TYR A 230 -6.05 22.39 10.16
C TYR A 230 -5.68 21.04 9.58
N TYR A 231 -6.66 20.16 9.51
CA TYR A 231 -6.54 18.81 8.96
C TYR A 231 -7.39 18.72 7.71
N MET A 232 -6.83 18.11 6.68
CA MET A 232 -7.53 17.91 5.41
C MET A 232 -7.61 16.42 5.10
N LYS A 233 -8.81 15.95 4.77
CA LYS A 233 -9.06 14.61 4.27
C LYS A 233 -9.58 14.72 2.84
N VAL A 234 -8.93 14.01 1.92
CA VAL A 234 -9.35 13.94 0.52
C VAL A 234 -9.51 12.48 0.14
N THR A 235 -10.68 12.16 -0.40
CA THR A 235 -10.97 10.84 -0.98
C THR A 235 -11.25 11.04 -2.47
N VAL A 236 -10.67 10.22 -3.32
CA VAL A 236 -11.02 10.14 -4.73
C VAL A 236 -12.02 9.02 -4.95
N LYS A 237 -12.96 9.22 -5.86
CA LYS A 237 -13.86 8.18 -6.38
C LYS A 237 -13.90 8.21 -7.89
N ASP A 238 -14.06 7.05 -8.51
CA ASP A 238 -14.31 6.92 -9.94
C ASP A 238 -15.81 7.01 -10.28
N SER A 239 -16.13 6.97 -11.55
CA SER A 239 -17.52 7.01 -12.04
C SER A 239 -18.28 5.70 -11.77
N VAL A 240 -17.61 4.62 -11.40
CA VAL A 240 -18.21 3.31 -11.10
C VAL A 240 -18.49 3.17 -9.60
N GLY A 241 -17.82 3.96 -8.75
CA GLY A 241 -18.06 4.02 -7.31
C GLY A 241 -16.91 3.45 -6.46
N ASN A 242 -15.78 3.05 -7.06
CA ASN A 242 -14.60 2.67 -6.30
C ASN A 242 -13.94 3.91 -5.70
N THR A 243 -13.33 3.75 -4.54
CA THR A 243 -12.73 4.86 -3.80
C THR A 243 -11.28 4.58 -3.41
N GLN A 244 -10.50 5.65 -3.26
CA GLN A 244 -9.14 5.59 -2.73
C GLN A 244 -8.84 6.85 -1.91
N THR A 245 -7.89 6.70 -0.96
CA THR A 245 -7.41 7.79 -0.12
C THR A 245 -6.08 8.36 -0.61
N SER A 246 -5.69 9.53 -0.08
CA SER A 246 -4.33 10.03 -0.23
C SER A 246 -3.32 9.17 0.55
N PHE A 247 -2.03 9.32 0.22
CA PHE A 247 -0.93 8.76 1.01
C PHE A 247 -0.77 9.44 2.38
N ASP A 248 -1.17 10.71 2.45
CA ASP A 248 -1.00 11.54 3.64
C ASP A 248 -2.10 11.19 4.65
N MET A 249 -1.78 10.32 5.57
CA MET A 249 -2.68 9.87 6.63
C MET A 249 -2.06 10.19 7.98
N ILE A 250 -2.88 10.69 8.89
CA ILE A 250 -2.50 10.90 10.29
C ILE A 250 -3.24 9.85 11.11
N LYS A 251 -2.49 9.07 11.87
CA LYS A 251 -3.07 8.14 12.81
C LYS A 251 -3.57 8.90 14.03
N ASP A 252 -4.82 8.73 14.37
CA ASP A 252 -5.36 9.23 15.63
C ASP A 252 -4.72 8.48 16.80
N SER A 253 -4.12 9.19 17.75
CA SER A 253 -3.41 8.60 18.88
C SER A 253 -4.34 7.92 19.89
N ASP A 254 -5.60 8.29 19.91
CA ASP A 254 -6.56 7.84 20.93
C ASP A 254 -7.39 6.66 20.41
N THR A 255 -7.77 6.67 19.14
CA THR A 255 -8.57 5.61 18.52
C THR A 255 -7.73 4.59 17.76
N GLY A 256 -6.54 4.98 17.31
CA GLY A 256 -5.69 4.16 16.44
C GLY A 256 -6.13 4.14 14.97
N GLU A 257 -7.20 4.83 14.61
CA GLU A 257 -7.71 4.93 13.23
C GLU A 257 -6.91 5.95 12.40
N TYR A 258 -6.94 5.78 11.06
CA TYR A 258 -6.31 6.69 10.10
C TYR A 258 -7.34 7.60 9.45
#